data_50b9a9eb1d24ddd22652173c500f37ea
#
_entry.id   50b9a9eb1d24ddd22652173c500f37ea
#
_cell.length_a   1.000
_cell.length_b   1.000
_cell.length_c   1.000
_cell.angle_alpha   90.00
_cell.angle_beta   90.00
_cell.angle_gamma   90.00
#
_symmetry.space_group_name_H-M   'P 1'
#
loop_
_entity.id
_entity.type
_entity.pdbx_description
1 polymer ?
#
loop_
_entity_poly.entity_id
_entity_poly.type
_entity_poly.pdbx_seq_one_letter_code
_entity_poly.pdbx_strand_id
1 'polypeptide(L)'
;MQKKQTIAEADVEKEKLNVDMYSLNSRVNDLYFGILLLDEQLRQNALLQDELGRNYRQITAYVENGIANQADLDAVKVEQLNTQQKRVELASLRVAYLEMLSILIGEELSQETQLEKPVPQNDVSAVSDIRRPELSLFDAQGAGLQIQEKALNVRHLPQFGLYVQGAYGNPGLNMLKNEFSPYYIAGVRLSWNFGSLYTLKNDRQVIENKRRQLNNNRDVFLFNTRLEMTQQDQAIRSLEKQMKDDDEIIRLRTNIRKSAEAQVANGTLTVTEMLRELTNESLARQTKAMHEIQRLKGIYQLKYTTNH
;
A
#
# COMPACT_ATOMS: atom_id res chain seq x y z
N MET A 1 -19.66 -34.17 -7.28
CA MET A 1 -18.29 -33.60 -7.43
C MET A 1 -18.31 -32.15 -7.95
N GLN A 2 -19.03 -31.86 -9.02
CA GLN A 2 -19.17 -30.49 -9.57
C GLN A 2 -19.45 -29.42 -8.49
N LYS A 3 -20.51 -29.62 -7.64
CA LYS A 3 -20.81 -28.69 -6.55
C LYS A 3 -19.61 -28.37 -5.66
N LYS A 4 -18.78 -29.38 -5.31
CA LYS A 4 -17.57 -29.16 -4.48
C LYS A 4 -16.48 -28.38 -5.23
N GLN A 5 -16.34 -28.59 -6.54
CA GLN A 5 -15.40 -27.81 -7.36
C GLN A 5 -15.82 -26.34 -7.42
N THR A 6 -17.11 -26.07 -7.73
CA THR A 6 -17.64 -24.70 -7.77
C THR A 6 -17.47 -23.97 -6.42
N ILE A 7 -17.70 -24.67 -5.29
CA ILE A 7 -17.47 -24.08 -3.96
C ILE A 7 -15.98 -23.74 -3.77
N ALA A 8 -15.07 -24.65 -4.10
CA ALA A 8 -13.63 -24.40 -3.96
C ALA A 8 -13.14 -23.26 -4.89
N GLU A 9 -13.69 -23.16 -6.09
CA GLU A 9 -13.41 -22.04 -6.99
C GLU A 9 -13.92 -20.72 -6.41
N ALA A 10 -15.12 -20.71 -5.83
CA ALA A 10 -15.68 -19.53 -5.15
C ALA A 10 -14.85 -19.13 -3.93
N ASP A 11 -14.35 -20.10 -3.15
CA ASP A 11 -13.46 -19.83 -2.01
C ASP A 11 -12.14 -19.20 -2.48
N VAL A 12 -11.54 -19.68 -3.56
CA VAL A 12 -10.32 -19.08 -4.14
C VAL A 12 -10.58 -17.65 -4.61
N GLU A 13 -11.69 -17.39 -5.30
CA GLU A 13 -12.00 -16.00 -5.75
C GLU A 13 -12.31 -15.08 -4.57
N LYS A 14 -12.94 -15.59 -3.51
CA LYS A 14 -13.14 -14.82 -2.26
C LYS A 14 -11.79 -14.42 -1.63
N GLU A 15 -10.88 -15.38 -1.47
CA GLU A 15 -9.57 -15.08 -0.87
C GLU A 15 -8.71 -14.17 -1.76
N LYS A 16 -8.84 -14.27 -3.07
CA LYS A 16 -8.21 -13.35 -4.02
C LYS A 16 -8.73 -11.91 -3.85
N LEU A 17 -10.06 -11.75 -3.69
CA LEU A 17 -10.66 -10.46 -3.39
C LEU A 17 -10.11 -9.90 -2.05
N ASN A 18 -9.95 -10.75 -1.03
CA ASN A 18 -9.37 -10.34 0.25
C ASN A 18 -7.93 -9.82 0.08
N VAL A 19 -7.11 -10.47 -0.77
CA VAL A 19 -5.75 -10.01 -1.10
C VAL A 19 -5.80 -8.66 -1.82
N ASP A 20 -6.67 -8.50 -2.81
CA ASP A 20 -6.82 -7.26 -3.58
C ASP A 20 -7.25 -6.11 -2.66
N MET A 21 -8.26 -6.34 -1.81
CA MET A 21 -8.71 -5.35 -0.81
C MET A 21 -7.61 -5.00 0.20
N TYR A 22 -6.85 -6.00 0.66
CA TYR A 22 -5.74 -5.78 1.56
C TYR A 22 -4.63 -4.90 0.94
N SER A 23 -4.38 -5.05 -0.35
CA SER A 23 -3.38 -4.26 -1.07
C SER A 23 -3.67 -2.75 -1.06
N LEU A 24 -4.95 -2.35 -0.90
CA LEU A 24 -5.35 -0.94 -0.80
C LEU A 24 -4.80 -0.28 0.46
N ASN A 25 -4.59 -1.04 1.56
CA ASN A 25 -4.05 -0.50 2.81
C ASN A 25 -2.68 0.16 2.62
N SER A 26 -1.83 -0.42 1.75
CA SER A 26 -0.52 0.18 1.43
C SER A 26 -0.68 1.55 0.76
N ARG A 27 -1.61 1.68 -0.18
CA ARG A 27 -1.89 2.95 -0.89
C ARG A 27 -2.46 4.00 0.05
N VAL A 28 -3.39 3.59 0.92
CA VAL A 28 -3.94 4.47 1.96
C VAL A 28 -2.84 4.97 2.88
N ASN A 29 -1.96 4.07 3.37
CA ASN A 29 -0.82 4.44 4.19
C ASN A 29 0.11 5.44 3.47
N ASP A 30 0.42 5.21 2.20
CA ASP A 30 1.31 6.10 1.43
C ASP A 30 0.72 7.51 1.30
N LEU A 31 -0.57 7.63 1.00
CA LEU A 31 -1.24 8.92 0.90
C LEU A 31 -1.40 9.59 2.27
N TYR A 32 -1.82 8.84 3.28
CA TYR A 32 -2.00 9.35 4.65
C TYR A 32 -0.72 9.96 5.20
N PHE A 33 0.39 9.20 5.18
CA PHE A 33 1.68 9.71 5.66
C PHE A 33 2.28 10.75 4.72
N GLY A 34 1.95 10.70 3.42
CA GLY A 34 2.30 11.75 2.46
C GLY A 34 1.63 13.08 2.80
N ILE A 35 0.34 13.08 3.15
CA ILE A 35 -0.39 14.28 3.59
C ILE A 35 0.21 14.82 4.90
N LEU A 36 0.46 13.96 5.90
CA LEU A 36 1.10 14.38 7.15
C LEU A 36 2.46 15.04 6.93
N LEU A 37 3.25 14.52 5.99
CA LEU A 37 4.54 15.11 5.62
C LEU A 37 4.36 16.47 4.97
N LEU A 38 3.40 16.61 4.05
CA LEU A 38 3.10 17.88 3.39
C LEU A 38 2.57 18.92 4.36
N ASP A 39 1.74 18.53 5.34
CA ASP A 39 1.25 19.42 6.40
C ASP A 39 2.41 19.96 7.23
N GLU A 40 3.36 19.11 7.59
CA GLU A 40 4.53 19.51 8.35
C GLU A 40 5.46 20.41 7.52
N GLN A 41 5.66 20.10 6.23
CA GLN A 41 6.44 20.95 5.32
C GLN A 41 5.79 22.33 5.12
N LEU A 42 4.47 22.40 4.99
CA LEU A 42 3.72 23.66 4.92
C LEU A 42 3.86 24.46 6.21
N ARG A 43 3.83 23.81 7.37
CA ARG A 43 4.04 24.46 8.68
C ARG A 43 5.45 25.03 8.78
N GLN A 44 6.50 24.29 8.42
CA GLN A 44 7.88 24.78 8.42
C GLN A 44 8.07 25.91 7.41
N ASN A 45 7.47 25.80 6.23
CA ASN A 45 7.49 26.85 5.21
C ASN A 45 6.86 28.17 5.73
N ALA A 46 5.74 28.08 6.44
CA ALA A 46 5.09 29.26 7.05
C ALA A 46 6.01 29.93 8.09
N LEU A 47 6.68 29.15 8.95
CA LEU A 47 7.65 29.67 9.91
C LEU A 47 8.81 30.39 9.22
N LEU A 48 9.35 29.83 8.14
CA LEU A 48 10.39 30.45 7.33
C LEU A 48 9.91 31.76 6.68
N GLN A 49 8.68 31.78 6.14
CA GLN A 49 8.10 33.01 5.57
C GLN A 49 7.98 34.12 6.61
N ASP A 50 7.53 33.80 7.83
CA ASP A 50 7.43 34.78 8.93
C ASP A 50 8.81 35.33 9.31
N GLU A 51 9.81 34.47 9.32
CA GLU A 51 11.20 34.85 9.65
C GLU A 51 11.80 35.74 8.56
N LEU A 52 11.65 35.37 7.30
CA LEU A 52 12.05 36.21 6.15
C LEU A 52 11.29 37.54 6.15
N GLY A 53 10.03 37.57 6.59
CA GLY A 53 9.27 38.82 6.75
C GLY A 53 9.85 39.73 7.83
N ARG A 54 10.33 39.17 8.95
CA ARG A 54 11.03 39.93 9.98
C ARG A 54 12.37 40.47 9.48
N ASN A 55 13.15 39.60 8.81
CA ASN A 55 14.45 39.99 8.26
C ASN A 55 14.32 41.06 7.18
N TYR A 56 13.29 40.97 6.32
CA TYR A 56 13.03 42.00 5.30
C TYR A 56 12.86 43.38 5.93
N ARG A 57 12.04 43.48 6.98
CA ARG A 57 11.83 44.77 7.71
C ARG A 57 13.11 45.29 8.36
N GLN A 58 13.90 44.40 8.96
CA GLN A 58 15.16 44.75 9.60
C GLN A 58 16.20 45.24 8.57
N ILE A 59 16.34 44.53 7.45
CA ILE A 59 17.29 44.91 6.38
C ILE A 59 16.83 46.22 5.71
N THR A 60 15.51 46.45 5.56
CA THR A 60 15.01 47.74 5.08
C THR A 60 15.51 48.88 5.96
N ALA A 61 15.40 48.76 7.29
CA ALA A 61 15.94 49.76 8.24
C ALA A 61 17.46 49.90 8.12
N TYR A 62 18.21 48.84 7.85
CA TYR A 62 19.65 48.88 7.64
C TYR A 62 20.02 49.62 6.36
N VAL A 63 19.25 49.43 5.27
CA VAL A 63 19.45 50.17 4.00
C VAL A 63 19.19 51.67 4.22
N GLU A 64 18.11 52.06 4.91
CA GLU A 64 17.77 53.42 5.23
C GLU A 64 18.85 54.13 6.10
N ASN A 65 19.55 53.38 6.96
CA ASN A 65 20.61 53.89 7.79
C ASN A 65 22.03 53.71 7.16
N GLY A 66 22.13 53.25 5.92
CA GLY A 66 23.41 53.09 5.22
C GLY A 66 24.30 51.92 5.72
N ILE A 67 23.72 50.98 6.48
CA ILE A 67 24.40 49.77 7.01
C ILE A 67 24.38 48.64 5.99
N ALA A 68 23.31 48.55 5.19
CA ALA A 68 23.14 47.55 4.13
C ALA A 68 22.85 48.25 2.79
N ASN A 69 22.89 47.52 1.69
CA ASN A 69 22.62 48.04 0.37
C ASN A 69 21.34 47.47 -0.23
N GLN A 70 20.90 48.00 -1.39
CA GLN A 70 19.67 47.56 -2.04
C GLN A 70 19.75 46.10 -2.47
N ALA A 71 20.92 45.58 -2.88
CA ALA A 71 21.09 44.18 -3.27
C ALA A 71 20.87 43.22 -2.09
N ASP A 72 21.18 43.64 -0.85
CA ASP A 72 20.86 42.86 0.35
C ASP A 72 19.35 42.70 0.56
N LEU A 73 18.60 43.79 0.32
CA LEU A 73 17.14 43.78 0.44
C LEU A 73 16.52 42.92 -0.69
N ASP A 74 17.05 43.02 -1.91
CA ASP A 74 16.62 42.21 -3.04
C ASP A 74 16.90 40.71 -2.80
N ALA A 75 18.02 40.36 -2.17
CA ALA A 75 18.33 38.98 -1.79
C ALA A 75 17.28 38.39 -0.83
N VAL A 76 16.88 39.14 0.20
CA VAL A 76 15.78 38.71 1.11
C VAL A 76 14.47 38.56 0.35
N LYS A 77 14.19 39.48 -0.59
CA LYS A 77 12.96 39.44 -1.41
C LYS A 77 12.90 38.21 -2.32
N VAL A 78 14.04 37.82 -2.92
CA VAL A 78 14.14 36.60 -3.71
C VAL A 78 13.81 35.37 -2.86
N GLU A 79 14.35 35.26 -1.63
CA GLU A 79 14.04 34.13 -0.74
C GLU A 79 12.58 34.11 -0.30
N GLN A 80 11.95 35.26 -0.09
CA GLN A 80 10.50 35.33 0.17
C GLN A 80 9.70 34.78 -1.00
N LEU A 81 10.06 35.15 -2.24
CA LEU A 81 9.36 34.66 -3.46
C LEU A 81 9.58 33.15 -3.66
N ASN A 82 10.81 32.66 -3.46
CA ASN A 82 11.12 31.24 -3.53
C ASN A 82 10.28 30.44 -2.53
N THR A 83 10.23 30.92 -1.28
CA THR A 83 9.45 30.28 -0.21
C THR A 83 7.94 30.30 -0.51
N GLN A 84 7.44 31.40 -1.10
CA GLN A 84 6.04 31.51 -1.53
C GLN A 84 5.73 30.52 -2.68
N GLN A 85 6.62 30.39 -3.67
CA GLN A 85 6.46 29.41 -4.74
C GLN A 85 6.42 27.97 -4.18
N LYS A 86 7.32 27.67 -3.22
CA LYS A 86 7.34 26.37 -2.55
C LYS A 86 6.04 26.09 -1.79
N ARG A 87 5.47 27.10 -1.14
CA ARG A 87 4.16 26.97 -0.48
C ARG A 87 3.07 26.58 -1.46
N VAL A 88 3.01 27.22 -2.63
CA VAL A 88 2.02 26.92 -3.68
C VAL A 88 2.17 25.47 -4.16
N GLU A 89 3.40 25.04 -4.43
CA GLU A 89 3.69 23.66 -4.82
C GLU A 89 3.21 22.64 -3.77
N LEU A 90 3.60 22.85 -2.51
CA LEU A 90 3.23 21.94 -1.41
C LEU A 90 1.72 21.91 -1.18
N ALA A 91 1.04 23.06 -1.24
CA ALA A 91 -0.41 23.14 -1.07
C ALA A 91 -1.15 22.43 -2.21
N SER A 92 -0.71 22.59 -3.46
CA SER A 92 -1.29 21.90 -4.61
C SER A 92 -1.12 20.38 -4.51
N LEU A 93 0.06 19.92 -4.09
CA LEU A 93 0.32 18.50 -3.91
C LEU A 93 -0.52 17.91 -2.77
N ARG A 94 -0.69 18.68 -1.68
CA ARG A 94 -1.56 18.29 -0.56
C ARG A 94 -3.02 18.09 -1.01
N VAL A 95 -3.54 19.02 -1.80
CA VAL A 95 -4.91 18.92 -2.36
C VAL A 95 -5.03 17.65 -3.20
N ALA A 96 -4.08 17.41 -4.11
CA ALA A 96 -4.08 16.19 -4.93
C ALA A 96 -4.07 14.90 -4.09
N TYR A 97 -3.28 14.86 -3.02
CA TYR A 97 -3.23 13.68 -2.13
C TYR A 97 -4.51 13.49 -1.33
N LEU A 98 -5.16 14.59 -0.89
CA LEU A 98 -6.48 14.52 -0.23
C LEU A 98 -7.56 14.01 -1.18
N GLU A 99 -7.58 14.48 -2.43
CA GLU A 99 -8.52 13.99 -3.45
C GLU A 99 -8.29 12.50 -3.76
N MET A 100 -7.04 12.07 -3.90
CA MET A 100 -6.70 10.65 -4.10
C MET A 100 -7.13 9.80 -2.91
N LEU A 101 -6.90 10.27 -1.68
CA LEU A 101 -7.31 9.57 -0.47
C LEU A 101 -8.84 9.49 -0.38
N SER A 102 -9.54 10.60 -0.67
CA SER A 102 -11.01 10.67 -0.72
C SER A 102 -11.60 9.61 -1.66
N ILE A 103 -11.03 9.48 -2.87
CA ILE A 103 -11.44 8.45 -3.84
C ILE A 103 -11.22 7.03 -3.27
N LEU A 104 -10.08 6.78 -2.60
CA LEU A 104 -9.75 5.45 -2.08
C LEU A 104 -10.65 5.02 -0.92
N ILE A 105 -11.02 5.96 -0.03
CA ILE A 105 -11.85 5.65 1.14
C ILE A 105 -13.35 5.79 0.86
N GLY A 106 -13.73 6.42 -0.27
CA GLY A 106 -15.13 6.66 -0.64
C GLY A 106 -15.81 7.75 0.18
N GLU A 107 -15.04 8.62 0.85
CA GLU A 107 -15.54 9.74 1.67
C GLU A 107 -15.00 11.06 1.13
N GLU A 108 -15.81 12.11 1.16
CA GLU A 108 -15.37 13.45 0.76
C GLU A 108 -14.48 14.08 1.84
N LEU A 109 -13.22 14.34 1.49
CA LEU A 109 -12.27 15.08 2.30
C LEU A 109 -12.16 16.53 1.79
N SER A 110 -12.40 17.49 2.68
CA SER A 110 -12.24 18.90 2.35
C SER A 110 -10.77 19.33 2.42
N GLN A 111 -10.43 20.46 1.82
CA GLN A 111 -9.08 21.03 1.92
C GLN A 111 -8.69 21.41 3.38
N GLU A 112 -9.69 21.62 4.24
CA GLU A 112 -9.50 21.95 5.65
C GLU A 112 -9.33 20.70 6.52
N THR A 113 -9.51 19.49 5.96
CA THR A 113 -9.36 18.24 6.70
C THR A 113 -7.93 18.13 7.23
N GLN A 114 -7.82 17.96 8.54
CA GLN A 114 -6.56 17.70 9.24
C GLN A 114 -6.51 16.24 9.63
N LEU A 115 -5.43 15.56 9.23
CA LEU A 115 -5.18 14.19 9.64
C LEU A 115 -4.43 14.16 10.96
N GLU A 116 -4.87 13.30 11.86
CA GLU A 116 -4.18 13.12 13.15
C GLU A 116 -2.89 12.34 12.98
N LYS A 117 -1.84 12.76 13.68
CA LYS A 117 -0.58 12.01 13.72
C LYS A 117 -0.77 10.77 14.61
N PRO A 118 -0.69 9.54 14.07
CA PRO A 118 -0.96 8.36 14.88
C PRO A 118 0.12 8.16 15.95
N VAL A 119 -0.30 7.74 17.13
CA VAL A 119 0.61 7.38 18.21
C VAL A 119 1.11 5.96 17.97
N PRO A 120 2.43 5.73 17.83
CA PRO A 120 2.96 4.39 17.65
C PRO A 120 2.68 3.57 18.91
N GLN A 121 1.95 2.47 18.76
CA GLN A 121 1.89 1.45 19.81
C GLN A 121 3.24 0.74 19.87
N ASN A 122 3.84 0.66 21.04
CA ASN A 122 5.25 0.28 21.27
C ASN A 122 5.60 -1.20 20.98
N ASP A 123 4.74 -1.99 20.36
CA ASP A 123 4.90 -3.44 20.23
C ASP A 123 5.33 -3.95 18.85
N VAL A 124 6.12 -3.19 18.09
CA VAL A 124 6.57 -3.65 16.76
C VAL A 124 7.82 -4.55 16.83
N SER A 125 8.45 -4.71 18.00
CA SER A 125 9.79 -5.31 18.14
C SER A 125 9.85 -6.84 18.15
N ALA A 126 8.74 -7.58 17.98
CA ALA A 126 8.75 -9.04 18.03
C ALA A 126 7.78 -9.71 17.05
N VAL A 127 7.48 -9.11 15.91
CA VAL A 127 6.56 -9.73 14.96
C VAL A 127 7.32 -10.75 14.12
N SER A 128 7.29 -12.02 14.57
CA SER A 128 7.82 -13.18 13.82
C SER A 128 6.76 -13.87 12.97
N ASP A 129 5.48 -13.56 13.15
CA ASP A 129 4.35 -14.26 12.53
C ASP A 129 3.77 -13.42 11.38
N ILE A 130 3.70 -14.01 10.20
CA ILE A 130 3.14 -13.39 8.99
C ILE A 130 1.71 -13.88 8.84
N ARG A 131 0.72 -12.97 8.92
CA ARG A 131 -0.72 -13.27 8.83
C ARG A 131 -1.37 -12.69 7.56
N ARG A 132 -0.59 -12.54 6.53
CA ARG A 132 -1.00 -11.98 5.25
C ARG A 132 -2.14 -12.81 4.60
N PRO A 133 -3.16 -12.16 4.01
CA PRO A 133 -4.27 -12.86 3.35
C PRO A 133 -3.82 -13.72 2.16
N GLU A 134 -2.66 -13.46 1.58
CA GLU A 134 -2.05 -14.31 0.54
C GLU A 134 -1.83 -15.75 1.04
N LEU A 135 -1.58 -15.95 2.33
CA LEU A 135 -1.44 -17.30 2.89
C LEU A 135 -2.75 -18.07 2.85
N SER A 136 -3.87 -17.40 3.17
CA SER A 136 -5.21 -17.98 3.05
C SER A 136 -5.55 -18.29 1.58
N LEU A 137 -5.13 -17.44 0.65
CA LEU A 137 -5.28 -17.70 -0.78
C LEU A 137 -4.51 -18.95 -1.22
N PHE A 138 -3.26 -19.14 -0.77
CA PHE A 138 -2.48 -20.37 -1.05
C PHE A 138 -3.16 -21.60 -0.46
N ASP A 139 -3.72 -21.50 0.75
CA ASP A 139 -4.43 -22.59 1.39
C ASP A 139 -5.72 -22.96 0.65
N ALA A 140 -6.51 -21.97 0.20
CA ALA A 140 -7.71 -22.18 -0.64
C ALA A 140 -7.37 -22.81 -1.99
N GLN A 141 -6.31 -22.36 -2.66
CA GLN A 141 -5.81 -22.95 -3.90
C GLN A 141 -5.37 -24.41 -3.70
N GLY A 142 -4.68 -24.69 -2.59
CA GLY A 142 -4.28 -26.05 -2.21
C GLY A 142 -5.48 -26.98 -2.01
N ALA A 143 -6.53 -26.49 -1.31
CA ALA A 143 -7.78 -27.21 -1.12
C ALA A 143 -8.49 -27.46 -2.47
N GLY A 144 -8.48 -26.49 -3.38
CA GLY A 144 -8.99 -26.64 -4.75
C GLY A 144 -8.29 -27.75 -5.52
N LEU A 145 -6.95 -27.83 -5.46
CA LEU A 145 -6.19 -28.92 -6.08
C LEU A 145 -6.53 -30.29 -5.49
N GLN A 146 -6.77 -30.39 -4.18
CA GLN A 146 -7.21 -31.64 -3.54
C GLN A 146 -8.59 -32.09 -4.06
N ILE A 147 -9.51 -31.13 -4.26
CA ILE A 147 -10.83 -31.41 -4.82
C ILE A 147 -10.72 -31.85 -6.29
N GLN A 148 -9.83 -31.20 -7.07
CA GLN A 148 -9.54 -31.62 -8.46
C GLN A 148 -8.99 -33.05 -8.51
N GLU A 149 -8.08 -33.44 -7.62
CA GLU A 149 -7.57 -34.79 -7.53
C GLU A 149 -8.65 -35.81 -7.20
N LYS A 150 -9.54 -35.51 -6.23
CA LYS A 150 -10.70 -36.34 -5.91
C LYS A 150 -11.67 -36.44 -7.09
N ALA A 151 -11.90 -35.33 -7.81
CA ALA A 151 -12.75 -35.33 -8.99
C ALA A 151 -12.17 -36.22 -10.13
N LEU A 152 -10.85 -36.17 -10.31
CA LEU A 152 -10.15 -37.04 -11.25
C LEU A 152 -10.40 -38.52 -10.93
N ASN A 153 -10.24 -38.90 -9.65
CA ASN A 153 -10.48 -40.27 -9.22
C ASN A 153 -11.93 -40.73 -9.45
N VAL A 154 -12.91 -39.87 -9.22
CA VAL A 154 -14.34 -40.17 -9.44
C VAL A 154 -14.67 -40.30 -10.93
N ARG A 155 -14.00 -39.55 -11.82
CA ARG A 155 -14.21 -39.58 -13.27
C ARG A 155 -13.94 -40.96 -13.90
N HIS A 156 -13.09 -41.78 -13.25
CA HIS A 156 -12.71 -43.10 -13.71
C HIS A 156 -13.63 -44.21 -13.19
N LEU A 157 -14.59 -43.89 -12.32
CA LEU A 157 -15.55 -44.86 -11.81
C LEU A 157 -16.68 -45.05 -12.80
N PRO A 158 -17.28 -46.29 -12.86
CA PRO A 158 -18.51 -46.52 -13.62
C PRO A 158 -19.65 -45.64 -13.07
N GLN A 159 -20.40 -45.05 -13.99
CA GLN A 159 -21.55 -44.21 -13.67
C GLN A 159 -22.84 -44.96 -13.92
N PHE A 160 -23.71 -45.05 -12.94
CA PHE A 160 -25.04 -45.60 -13.06
C PHE A 160 -26.03 -44.43 -13.13
N GLY A 161 -26.89 -44.46 -14.16
CA GLY A 161 -27.97 -43.49 -14.34
C GLY A 161 -29.31 -44.22 -14.42
N LEU A 162 -30.31 -43.69 -13.76
CA LEU A 162 -31.71 -44.06 -14.00
C LEU A 162 -32.26 -43.10 -15.03
N TYR A 163 -33.03 -43.64 -15.99
CA TYR A 163 -33.74 -42.78 -16.91
C TYR A 163 -35.19 -43.24 -17.06
N VAL A 164 -36.04 -42.25 -17.21
CA VAL A 164 -37.47 -42.45 -17.55
C VAL A 164 -37.74 -41.50 -18.72
N GLN A 165 -38.28 -42.08 -19.78
CA GLN A 165 -38.66 -41.32 -20.95
C GLN A 165 -40.13 -41.67 -21.29
N GLY A 166 -40.95 -40.64 -21.39
CA GLY A 166 -42.35 -40.76 -21.83
C GLY A 166 -42.52 -40.07 -23.19
N ALA A 167 -43.31 -40.66 -24.06
CA ALA A 167 -43.71 -40.04 -25.31
C ALA A 167 -45.12 -40.45 -25.71
N TYR A 168 -45.72 -39.71 -26.64
CA TYR A 168 -47.00 -39.97 -27.25
C TYR A 168 -46.76 -40.02 -28.79
N GLY A 169 -47.07 -41.14 -29.43
CA GLY A 169 -46.77 -41.31 -30.83
C GLY A 169 -47.58 -42.46 -31.50
N ASN A 170 -47.51 -42.45 -32.82
CA ASN A 170 -48.07 -43.51 -33.67
C ASN A 170 -46.99 -44.01 -34.61
N PRO A 171 -46.62 -45.34 -34.63
CA PRO A 171 -46.96 -46.27 -33.57
C PRO A 171 -46.30 -45.98 -32.27
N GLY A 172 -46.96 -46.35 -31.16
CA GLY A 172 -46.31 -46.29 -29.81
C GLY A 172 -45.26 -47.41 -29.67
N LEU A 173 -45.06 -47.92 -28.43
CA LEU A 173 -44.13 -49.05 -28.23
C LEU A 173 -44.55 -50.34 -29.01
N ASN A 174 -45.84 -50.50 -29.32
CA ASN A 174 -46.34 -51.61 -30.05
C ASN A 174 -46.45 -51.24 -31.55
N MET A 175 -45.48 -51.66 -32.35
CA MET A 175 -45.41 -51.41 -33.81
C MET A 175 -46.55 -51.99 -34.61
N LEU A 176 -47.35 -52.93 -34.05
CA LEU A 176 -48.47 -53.57 -34.70
C LEU A 176 -49.79 -52.80 -34.60
N LYS A 177 -49.80 -51.75 -33.70
CA LYS A 177 -50.97 -50.90 -33.56
C LYS A 177 -50.74 -49.57 -34.29
N ASN A 178 -51.60 -49.29 -35.25
CA ASN A 178 -51.58 -48.00 -35.97
C ASN A 178 -52.49 -46.98 -35.30
N GLU A 179 -52.19 -46.71 -34.00
CA GLU A 179 -52.93 -45.76 -33.15
C GLU A 179 -51.97 -44.92 -32.35
N PHE A 180 -52.30 -43.65 -32.14
CA PHE A 180 -51.55 -42.78 -31.20
C PHE A 180 -51.76 -43.24 -29.75
N SER A 181 -50.69 -43.63 -29.08
CA SER A 181 -50.75 -44.07 -27.67
C SER A 181 -49.62 -43.52 -26.86
N PRO A 182 -49.87 -43.19 -25.57
CA PRO A 182 -48.79 -42.83 -24.66
C PRO A 182 -48.00 -44.09 -24.31
N TYR A 183 -46.67 -43.89 -24.17
CA TYR A 183 -45.80 -44.95 -23.66
C TYR A 183 -44.71 -44.37 -22.78
N TYR A 184 -44.14 -45.19 -21.93
CA TYR A 184 -42.97 -44.85 -21.14
C TYR A 184 -41.94 -45.97 -21.19
N ILE A 185 -40.68 -45.58 -21.14
CA ILE A 185 -39.53 -46.46 -21.02
C ILE A 185 -38.74 -46.05 -19.79
N ALA A 186 -38.52 -47.00 -18.90
CA ALA A 186 -37.67 -46.78 -17.74
C ALA A 186 -36.53 -47.80 -17.76
N GLY A 187 -35.36 -47.38 -17.38
CA GLY A 187 -34.21 -48.28 -17.38
C GLY A 187 -33.03 -47.77 -16.60
N VAL A 188 -32.03 -48.63 -16.49
CA VAL A 188 -30.73 -48.34 -15.86
C VAL A 188 -29.70 -48.24 -16.97
N ARG A 189 -28.93 -47.16 -16.98
CA ARG A 189 -27.81 -46.96 -17.91
C ARG A 189 -26.52 -47.09 -17.12
N LEU A 190 -25.61 -47.96 -17.53
CA LEU A 190 -24.21 -48.02 -17.09
C LEU A 190 -23.34 -47.34 -18.15
N SER A 191 -22.60 -46.33 -17.74
CA SER A 191 -21.63 -45.66 -18.58
C SER A 191 -20.25 -45.75 -17.92
N TRP A 192 -19.27 -46.28 -18.61
CA TRP A 192 -17.90 -46.41 -18.13
C TRP A 192 -16.90 -45.99 -19.20
N ASN A 193 -16.11 -44.95 -18.91
CA ASN A 193 -15.12 -44.43 -19.84
C ASN A 193 -13.73 -45.04 -19.55
N PHE A 194 -13.41 -46.14 -20.19
CA PHE A 194 -12.11 -46.82 -20.06
C PHE A 194 -10.95 -46.01 -20.63
N GLY A 195 -11.18 -45.13 -21.63
CA GLY A 195 -10.15 -44.30 -22.24
C GLY A 195 -9.52 -43.32 -21.22
N SER A 196 -10.29 -42.89 -20.21
CA SER A 196 -9.80 -42.01 -19.18
C SER A 196 -8.73 -42.65 -18.26
N LEU A 197 -8.71 -44.00 -18.15
CA LEU A 197 -7.69 -44.71 -17.36
C LEU A 197 -6.28 -44.57 -17.95
N TYR A 198 -6.19 -44.42 -19.29
CA TYR A 198 -4.92 -44.27 -19.98
C TYR A 198 -4.20 -42.97 -19.64
N THR A 199 -4.93 -41.87 -19.40
CA THR A 199 -4.38 -40.54 -19.06
C THR A 199 -4.24 -40.33 -17.55
N LEU A 200 -4.81 -41.20 -16.69
CA LEU A 200 -4.91 -41.01 -15.25
C LEU A 200 -3.57 -40.70 -14.57
N LYS A 201 -2.50 -41.40 -14.95
CA LYS A 201 -1.15 -41.20 -14.39
C LYS A 201 -0.64 -39.80 -14.74
N ASN A 202 -0.80 -39.37 -15.98
CA ASN A 202 -0.35 -38.07 -16.44
C ASN A 202 -1.19 -36.95 -15.79
N ASP A 203 -2.50 -37.11 -15.69
CA ASP A 203 -3.40 -36.13 -15.07
C ASP A 203 -3.09 -35.97 -13.60
N ARG A 204 -2.78 -37.04 -12.86
CA ARG A 204 -2.29 -36.96 -11.48
C ARG A 204 -0.94 -36.24 -11.38
N GLN A 205 -0.02 -36.48 -12.31
CA GLN A 205 1.27 -35.84 -12.31
C GLN A 205 1.15 -34.33 -12.59
N VAL A 206 0.19 -33.92 -13.42
CA VAL A 206 -0.13 -32.52 -13.63
C VAL A 206 -0.61 -31.85 -12.33
N ILE A 207 -1.52 -32.51 -11.59
CA ILE A 207 -1.99 -31.96 -10.30
C ILE A 207 -0.85 -31.89 -9.28
N GLU A 208 0.00 -32.91 -9.20
CA GLU A 208 1.16 -32.91 -8.31
C GLU A 208 2.15 -31.79 -8.66
N ASN A 209 2.43 -31.57 -9.95
CA ASN A 209 3.27 -30.45 -10.39
C ASN A 209 2.66 -29.09 -10.02
N LYS A 210 1.34 -28.91 -10.18
CA LYS A 210 0.64 -27.70 -9.74
C LYS A 210 0.77 -27.49 -8.23
N ARG A 211 0.66 -28.56 -7.43
CA ARG A 211 0.84 -28.50 -5.97
C ARG A 211 2.28 -28.09 -5.59
N ARG A 212 3.28 -28.65 -6.26
CA ARG A 212 4.69 -28.25 -6.06
C ARG A 212 4.91 -26.79 -6.43
N GLN A 213 4.36 -26.36 -7.56
CA GLN A 213 4.43 -24.96 -7.97
C GLN A 213 3.76 -24.02 -6.95
N LEU A 214 2.59 -24.39 -6.43
CA LEU A 214 1.89 -23.62 -5.39
C LEU A 214 2.72 -23.51 -4.13
N ASN A 215 3.34 -24.60 -3.64
CA ASN A 215 4.21 -24.58 -2.47
C ASN A 215 5.46 -23.71 -2.72
N ASN A 216 6.09 -23.82 -3.89
CA ASN A 216 7.23 -22.97 -4.23
C ASN A 216 6.82 -21.47 -4.26
N ASN A 217 5.66 -21.14 -4.81
CA ASN A 217 5.16 -19.78 -4.82
C ASN A 217 4.93 -19.25 -3.40
N ARG A 218 4.37 -20.08 -2.51
CA ARG A 218 4.21 -19.76 -1.07
C ARG A 218 5.56 -19.53 -0.40
N ASP A 219 6.54 -20.41 -0.64
CA ASP A 219 7.88 -20.28 -0.06
C ASP A 219 8.60 -19.02 -0.54
N VAL A 220 8.49 -18.69 -1.83
CA VAL A 220 9.02 -17.45 -2.42
C VAL A 220 8.32 -16.22 -1.81
N PHE A 221 7.00 -16.26 -1.65
CA PHE A 221 6.25 -15.21 -0.99
C PHE A 221 6.74 -14.97 0.45
N LEU A 222 6.85 -16.02 1.25
CA LEU A 222 7.34 -15.93 2.63
C LEU A 222 8.78 -15.44 2.70
N PHE A 223 9.64 -15.90 1.79
CA PHE A 223 11.01 -15.44 1.70
C PHE A 223 11.09 -13.93 1.42
N ASN A 224 10.38 -13.46 0.38
CA ASN A 224 10.35 -12.04 0.03
C ASN A 224 9.76 -11.17 1.15
N THR A 225 8.68 -11.63 1.80
CA THR A 225 8.09 -10.92 2.94
C THR A 225 9.08 -10.78 4.09
N ARG A 226 9.86 -11.82 4.40
CA ARG A 226 10.91 -11.74 5.43
C ARG A 226 12.05 -10.79 5.06
N LEU A 227 12.46 -10.76 3.80
CA LEU A 227 13.45 -9.78 3.32
C LEU A 227 12.94 -8.36 3.48
N GLU A 228 11.68 -8.11 3.08
CA GLU A 228 11.04 -6.81 3.22
C GLU A 228 10.92 -6.38 4.69
N MET A 229 10.47 -7.27 5.58
CA MET A 229 10.44 -7.04 7.03
C MET A 229 11.81 -6.64 7.58
N THR A 230 12.87 -7.36 7.17
CA THR A 230 14.24 -7.07 7.63
C THR A 230 14.70 -5.69 7.16
N GLN A 231 14.42 -5.34 5.91
CA GLN A 231 14.75 -4.03 5.36
C GLN A 231 13.99 -2.91 6.09
N GLN A 232 12.70 -3.08 6.32
CA GLN A 232 11.84 -2.10 7.01
C GLN A 232 12.28 -1.90 8.47
N ASP A 233 12.56 -2.99 9.20
CA ASP A 233 13.06 -2.91 10.58
C ASP A 233 14.40 -2.15 10.66
N GLN A 234 15.34 -2.43 9.75
CA GLN A 234 16.62 -1.71 9.71
C GLN A 234 16.44 -0.24 9.34
N ALA A 235 15.50 0.09 8.44
CA ALA A 235 15.19 1.48 8.11
C ALA A 235 14.62 2.24 9.32
N ILE A 236 13.69 1.64 10.06
CA ILE A 236 13.13 2.23 11.30
C ILE A 236 14.24 2.48 12.32
N ARG A 237 15.10 1.48 12.58
CA ARG A 237 16.23 1.62 13.53
C ARG A 237 17.24 2.68 13.08
N SER A 238 17.48 2.81 11.79
CA SER A 238 18.33 3.86 11.23
C SER A 238 17.77 5.25 11.50
N LEU A 239 16.46 5.45 11.23
CA LEU A 239 15.76 6.69 11.52
C LEU A 239 15.80 7.03 13.02
N GLU A 240 15.58 6.04 13.91
CA GLU A 240 15.67 6.23 15.37
C GLU A 240 17.05 6.69 15.83
N LYS A 241 18.11 6.23 15.17
CA LYS A 241 19.47 6.70 15.46
C LYS A 241 19.68 8.13 14.96
N GLN A 242 19.22 8.46 13.73
CA GLN A 242 19.34 9.81 13.17
C GLN A 242 18.57 10.85 13.99
N MET A 243 17.36 10.50 14.43
CA MET A 243 16.51 11.37 15.25
C MET A 243 17.14 11.76 16.58
N LYS A 244 18.10 10.99 17.12
CA LYS A 244 18.80 11.35 18.37
C LYS A 244 19.65 12.62 18.22
N ASP A 245 20.17 12.88 17.02
CA ASP A 245 21.04 14.01 16.76
C ASP A 245 20.28 15.22 16.22
N ASP A 246 19.03 15.05 15.77
CA ASP A 246 18.24 16.12 15.13
C ASP A 246 18.05 17.35 16.03
N ASP A 247 17.74 17.15 17.31
CA ASP A 247 17.54 18.25 18.26
C ASP A 247 18.84 19.04 18.51
N GLU A 248 19.95 18.34 18.60
CA GLU A 248 21.25 18.97 18.78
C GLU A 248 21.68 19.73 17.52
N ILE A 249 21.46 19.16 16.33
CA ILE A 249 21.71 19.83 15.04
C ILE A 249 20.89 21.13 14.96
N ILE A 250 19.60 21.08 15.29
CA ILE A 250 18.72 22.26 15.27
C ILE A 250 19.23 23.30 16.28
N ARG A 251 19.60 22.89 17.48
CA ARG A 251 20.14 23.76 18.51
C ARG A 251 21.40 24.49 18.02
N LEU A 252 22.34 23.75 17.44
CA LEU A 252 23.59 24.30 16.89
C LEU A 252 23.32 25.25 15.73
N ARG A 253 22.45 24.85 14.76
CA ARG A 253 22.05 25.71 13.63
C ARG A 253 21.37 27.01 14.10
N THR A 254 20.50 26.94 15.11
CA THR A 254 19.88 28.12 15.71
C THR A 254 20.94 29.09 16.31
N ASN A 255 21.95 28.55 16.99
CA ASN A 255 23.02 29.36 17.55
C ASN A 255 23.86 30.04 16.45
N ILE A 256 24.21 29.30 15.39
CA ILE A 256 24.97 29.83 14.23
C ILE A 256 24.16 30.94 13.56
N ARG A 257 22.88 30.73 13.29
CA ARG A 257 22.00 31.75 12.70
C ARG A 257 21.95 33.02 13.55
N LYS A 258 21.72 32.89 14.89
CA LYS A 258 21.69 34.05 15.80
C LYS A 258 23.01 34.81 15.81
N SER A 259 24.14 34.10 15.74
CA SER A 259 25.46 34.71 15.59
C SER A 259 25.61 35.48 14.28
N ALA A 260 25.15 34.88 13.17
CA ALA A 260 25.17 35.52 11.86
C ALA A 260 24.29 36.78 11.82
N GLU A 261 23.12 36.79 12.44
CA GLU A 261 22.25 37.96 12.59
C GLU A 261 22.96 39.10 13.35
N ALA A 262 23.62 38.77 14.46
CA ALA A 262 24.38 39.77 15.24
C ALA A 262 25.59 40.32 14.45
N GLN A 263 26.25 39.49 13.65
CA GLN A 263 27.38 39.90 12.79
C GLN A 263 26.92 40.82 11.65
N VAL A 264 25.74 40.53 11.02
CA VAL A 264 25.14 41.44 10.02
C VAL A 264 24.83 42.81 10.67
N ALA A 265 24.24 42.80 11.86
CA ALA A 265 23.93 44.05 12.58
C ALA A 265 25.17 44.89 12.87
N ASN A 266 26.36 44.27 13.04
CA ASN A 266 27.64 44.92 13.21
C ASN A 266 28.43 45.18 11.93
N GLY A 267 27.86 44.85 10.75
CA GLY A 267 28.49 45.03 9.43
C GLY A 267 29.70 44.11 9.16
N THR A 268 29.84 43.00 9.92
CA THR A 268 30.96 42.04 9.79
C THR A 268 30.61 40.77 9.00
N LEU A 269 29.35 40.62 8.64
CA LEU A 269 28.88 39.51 7.81
C LEU A 269 27.89 40.04 6.77
N THR A 270 27.83 39.39 5.59
CA THR A 270 26.87 39.76 4.55
C THR A 270 25.46 39.22 4.85
N VAL A 271 24.44 39.93 4.36
CA VAL A 271 23.04 39.46 4.45
C VAL A 271 22.88 38.12 3.75
N THR A 272 23.54 37.89 2.62
CA THR A 272 23.49 36.61 1.88
C THR A 272 24.01 35.44 2.74
N GLU A 273 25.09 35.63 3.50
CA GLU A 273 25.60 34.59 4.41
C GLU A 273 24.63 34.31 5.56
N MET A 274 24.00 35.34 6.12
CA MET A 274 22.96 35.19 7.14
C MET A 274 21.75 34.42 6.60
N LEU A 275 21.28 34.75 5.38
CA LEU A 275 20.17 34.00 4.73
C LEU A 275 20.52 32.54 4.50
N ARG A 276 21.79 32.22 4.18
CA ARG A 276 22.24 30.84 4.08
C ARG A 276 22.10 30.09 5.41
N GLU A 277 22.48 30.71 6.53
CA GLU A 277 22.35 30.07 7.85
C GLU A 277 20.89 29.95 8.29
N LEU A 278 20.03 30.91 7.93
CA LEU A 278 18.58 30.80 8.13
C LEU A 278 17.98 29.61 7.36
N THR A 279 18.36 29.46 6.10
CA THR A 279 17.94 28.33 5.25
C THR A 279 18.44 27.00 5.82
N ASN A 280 19.70 26.94 6.29
CA ASN A 280 20.29 25.76 6.93
C ASN A 280 19.53 25.34 8.21
N GLU A 281 19.14 26.29 9.05
CA GLU A 281 18.30 25.99 10.24
C GLU A 281 16.93 25.47 9.82
N SER A 282 16.27 26.11 8.85
CA SER A 282 14.98 25.67 8.33
C SER A 282 15.06 24.25 7.77
N LEU A 283 16.12 23.94 7.01
CA LEU A 283 16.35 22.60 6.46
C LEU A 283 16.54 21.55 7.59
N ALA A 284 17.28 21.89 8.66
CA ALA A 284 17.45 20.97 9.79
C ALA A 284 16.11 20.65 10.47
N ARG A 285 15.24 21.66 10.65
CA ARG A 285 13.89 21.47 11.19
C ARG A 285 13.00 20.61 10.30
N GLN A 286 13.06 20.83 8.97
CA GLN A 286 12.34 20.02 7.99
C GLN A 286 12.83 18.57 8.00
N THR A 287 14.16 18.36 8.12
CA THR A 287 14.75 17.01 8.19
C THR A 287 14.27 16.26 9.42
N LYS A 288 14.25 16.87 10.60
CA LYS A 288 13.69 16.24 11.81
C LYS A 288 12.23 15.82 11.60
N ALA A 289 11.41 16.75 11.09
CA ALA A 289 10.00 16.47 10.83
C ALA A 289 9.81 15.31 9.82
N MET A 290 10.66 15.27 8.79
CA MET A 290 10.68 14.17 7.81
C MET A 290 11.04 12.84 8.47
N HIS A 291 12.09 12.79 9.31
CA HIS A 291 12.49 11.58 10.04
C HIS A 291 11.34 11.05 10.92
N GLU A 292 10.65 11.93 11.65
CA GLU A 292 9.49 11.55 12.49
C GLU A 292 8.37 10.91 11.67
N ILE A 293 7.97 11.52 10.55
CA ILE A 293 6.89 11.00 9.70
C ILE A 293 7.33 9.72 8.98
N GLN A 294 8.56 9.66 8.50
CA GLN A 294 9.09 8.45 7.84
C GLN A 294 9.20 7.28 8.81
N ARG A 295 9.59 7.52 10.07
CA ARG A 295 9.60 6.48 11.11
C ARG A 295 8.20 5.94 11.35
N LEU A 296 7.20 6.82 11.51
CA LEU A 296 5.81 6.41 11.67
C LEU A 296 5.33 5.60 10.45
N LYS A 297 5.57 6.12 9.25
CA LYS A 297 5.25 5.40 8.01
C LYS A 297 5.89 4.02 7.97
N GLY A 298 7.17 3.92 8.32
CA GLY A 298 7.90 2.64 8.37
C GLY A 298 7.27 1.63 9.33
N ILE A 299 6.83 2.07 10.52
CA ILE A 299 6.12 1.22 11.49
C ILE A 299 4.81 0.69 10.91
N TYR A 300 4.01 1.55 10.27
CA TYR A 300 2.74 1.13 9.66
C TYR A 300 2.92 0.27 8.42
N GLN A 301 3.99 0.48 7.64
CA GLN A 301 4.36 -0.42 6.54
C GLN A 301 4.78 -1.79 7.06
N LEU A 302 5.53 -1.86 8.16
CA LEU A 302 5.91 -3.14 8.78
C LEU A 302 4.67 -3.88 9.31
N LYS A 303 3.72 -3.18 9.93
CA LYS A 303 2.42 -3.74 10.31
C LYS A 303 1.65 -4.27 9.11
N TYR A 304 1.63 -3.53 8.01
CA TYR A 304 1.04 -3.99 6.75
C TYR A 304 1.75 -5.23 6.22
N THR A 305 3.08 -5.25 6.21
CA THR A 305 3.88 -6.39 5.69
C THR A 305 3.63 -7.67 6.48
N THR A 306 3.27 -7.58 7.75
CA THR A 306 3.02 -8.71 8.65
C THR A 306 1.54 -9.01 8.88
N ASN A 307 0.66 -8.04 8.63
CA ASN A 307 -0.76 -8.03 8.96
C ASN A 307 -1.00 -8.18 10.49
N HIS A 308 -0.38 -7.27 11.25
CA HIS A 308 -0.53 -7.15 12.72
C HIS A 308 -1.12 -5.82 13.14
#